data_5f8a15b1d534e8b2161f61b84c499928
#
_entry.id   5f8a15b1d534e8b2161f61b84c499928
#
_cell.length_a   1.000
_cell.length_b   1.000
_cell.length_c   1.000
_cell.angle_alpha   90.00
_cell.angle_beta   90.00
_cell.angle_gamma   90.00
#
_symmetry.space_group_name_H-M   'P 1'
#
loop_
_entity.id
_entity.type
_entity.pdbx_description
1 polymer ?
#
loop_
_entity_poly.entity_id
_entity_poly.type
_entity_poly.pdbx_seq_one_letter_code
_entity_poly.pdbx_strand_id
1 'polypeptide(L)'
;MTTIDRRAMLLAAAGAALTPAFPAAAAPDDSLTVPVGDRQVTISVWRPAQIKGVVLFGHALGGQPAAYDPLLTLWKAQGWLTLAPLHVDSRAHPRRADYTVQTGFPTRIADMAAASAVAARMAPGKPKAAAGHSYGSLFAAIQGGALAAMANARDPEVKAVLQYSTPGRIPGLVGSDAFASVVPPSLTVTGTADTVPGFVADWRDHLALFDTAPAGGRTALVFEGGDHFLIGGQAQPGPQFDRAARAGADFLAAELLGDAQARARLAALTSADGLEVRRR
;
A
#
# COMPACT_ATOMS: atom_id res chain seq x y z
N MET A 1 25.26 6.45 -13.82
CA MET A 1 24.03 5.92 -14.42
C MET A 1 24.10 4.39 -14.35
N THR A 2 23.54 3.83 -13.29
CA THR A 2 23.51 2.37 -13.10
C THR A 2 22.38 1.83 -13.98
N THR A 3 22.73 1.08 -15.00
CA THR A 3 21.77 0.41 -15.88
C THR A 3 21.01 -0.64 -15.07
N ILE A 4 19.70 -0.47 -14.94
CA ILE A 4 18.81 -1.50 -14.37
C ILE A 4 18.97 -2.77 -15.23
N ASP A 5 19.34 -3.88 -14.59
CA ASP A 5 19.50 -5.15 -15.31
C ASP A 5 18.14 -5.57 -15.88
N ARG A 6 18.02 -5.46 -17.22
CA ARG A 6 16.81 -5.77 -17.98
C ARG A 6 16.36 -7.23 -17.81
N ARG A 7 17.26 -8.13 -17.43
CA ARG A 7 16.95 -9.55 -17.25
C ARG A 7 16.16 -9.85 -15.96
N ALA A 8 16.43 -9.10 -14.91
CA ALA A 8 15.75 -9.27 -13.61
C ALA A 8 14.24 -8.88 -13.67
N MET A 9 13.87 -7.97 -14.57
CA MET A 9 12.47 -7.55 -14.73
C MET A 9 11.67 -8.39 -15.76
N LEU A 10 12.32 -9.13 -16.63
CA LEU A 10 11.63 -9.95 -17.65
C LEU A 10 10.95 -11.21 -17.11
N LEU A 11 11.38 -11.72 -15.95
CA LEU A 11 10.77 -12.89 -15.31
C LEU A 11 9.38 -12.59 -14.69
N ALA A 12 9.02 -11.33 -14.52
CA ALA A 12 7.73 -10.93 -13.95
C ALA A 12 6.54 -10.97 -14.93
N ALA A 13 6.77 -11.28 -16.20
CA ALA A 13 5.72 -11.19 -17.25
C ALA A 13 5.02 -12.51 -17.59
N ALA A 14 5.45 -13.66 -17.05
CA ALA A 14 5.00 -14.98 -17.51
C ALA A 14 3.89 -15.62 -16.65
N GLY A 15 3.28 -14.91 -15.72
CA GLY A 15 2.18 -15.43 -14.90
C GLY A 15 0.80 -15.06 -15.45
N ALA A 16 0.35 -15.70 -16.51
CA ALA A 16 -1.07 -15.70 -16.89
C ALA A 16 -1.84 -16.59 -15.89
N ALA A 17 -2.11 -16.08 -14.68
CA ALA A 17 -2.88 -16.79 -13.68
C ALA A 17 -4.36 -16.44 -13.79
N LEU A 18 -5.16 -17.46 -13.82
CA LEU A 18 -6.60 -17.57 -13.61
C LEU A 18 -7.19 -16.35 -12.89
N THR A 19 -8.02 -15.60 -13.60
CA THR A 19 -8.76 -14.49 -13.04
C THR A 19 -10.13 -14.97 -12.63
N PRO A 20 -10.42 -15.13 -11.34
CA PRO A 20 -11.80 -15.15 -10.91
C PRO A 20 -12.42 -13.76 -11.12
N ALA A 21 -13.69 -13.72 -11.50
CA ALA A 21 -14.44 -12.49 -11.61
C ALA A 21 -14.56 -11.84 -10.23
N PHE A 22 -14.13 -10.59 -10.09
CA PHE A 22 -14.36 -9.84 -8.86
C PHE A 22 -15.86 -9.66 -8.66
N PRO A 23 -16.42 -9.90 -7.45
CA PRO A 23 -17.75 -9.44 -7.13
C PRO A 23 -17.82 -7.92 -7.40
N ALA A 24 -18.97 -7.43 -7.82
CA ALA A 24 -19.17 -6.00 -8.01
C ALA A 24 -18.82 -5.29 -6.69
N ALA A 25 -17.67 -4.64 -6.67
CA ALA A 25 -17.25 -3.88 -5.51
C ALA A 25 -18.17 -2.67 -5.34
N ALA A 26 -18.48 -2.29 -4.11
CA ALA A 26 -19.12 -1.02 -3.84
C ALA A 26 -18.26 0.09 -4.48
N ALA A 27 -18.91 1.10 -5.04
CA ALA A 27 -18.20 2.17 -5.74
C ALA A 27 -17.58 3.15 -4.73
N PRO A 28 -16.44 3.80 -5.05
CA PRO A 28 -15.98 4.96 -4.30
C PRO A 28 -17.07 6.04 -4.27
N ASP A 29 -17.03 6.92 -3.27
CA ASP A 29 -18.02 8.01 -3.15
C ASP A 29 -17.95 8.99 -4.32
N ASP A 30 -16.75 9.16 -4.89
CA ASP A 30 -16.45 10.12 -5.94
C ASP A 30 -15.20 9.68 -6.72
N SER A 31 -15.00 10.28 -7.88
CA SER A 31 -13.77 10.13 -8.65
C SER A 31 -13.36 11.48 -9.24
N LEU A 32 -12.08 11.78 -9.21
CA LEU A 32 -11.49 12.98 -9.77
C LEU A 32 -10.56 12.60 -10.91
N THR A 33 -10.59 13.37 -11.99
CA THR A 33 -9.59 13.24 -13.06
C THR A 33 -8.65 14.42 -13.01
N VAL A 34 -7.36 14.16 -12.95
CA VAL A 34 -6.32 15.19 -12.86
C VAL A 34 -5.24 14.99 -13.93
N PRO A 35 -4.69 16.06 -14.49
CA PRO A 35 -3.57 15.96 -15.43
C PRO A 35 -2.28 15.57 -14.68
N VAL A 36 -1.52 14.61 -15.24
CA VAL A 36 -0.21 14.19 -14.74
C VAL A 36 0.72 14.04 -15.95
N GLY A 37 1.50 15.06 -16.25
CA GLY A 37 2.23 15.16 -17.51
C GLY A 37 1.27 15.18 -18.69
N ASP A 38 1.45 14.27 -19.64
CA ASP A 38 0.60 14.07 -20.82
C ASP A 38 -0.60 13.14 -20.59
N ARG A 39 -0.77 12.63 -19.35
CA ARG A 39 -1.82 11.69 -18.97
C ARG A 39 -2.93 12.36 -18.17
N GLN A 40 -4.11 11.75 -18.24
CA GLN A 40 -5.19 11.99 -17.28
C GLN A 40 -5.24 10.81 -16.30
N VAL A 41 -5.21 11.12 -15.02
CA VAL A 41 -5.24 10.10 -13.94
C VAL A 41 -6.55 10.21 -13.20
N THR A 42 -7.28 9.10 -13.14
CA THR A 42 -8.49 8.98 -12.32
C THR A 42 -8.09 8.63 -10.90
N ILE A 43 -8.54 9.40 -9.93
CA ILE A 43 -8.33 9.18 -8.50
C ILE A 43 -9.68 8.89 -7.86
N SER A 44 -9.87 7.67 -7.37
CA SER A 44 -11.04 7.29 -6.57
C SER A 44 -10.94 7.88 -5.17
N VAL A 45 -12.06 8.34 -4.62
CA VAL A 45 -12.13 9.05 -3.35
C VAL A 45 -13.12 8.40 -2.40
N TRP A 46 -12.70 8.04 -1.20
CA TRP A 46 -13.54 7.69 -0.06
C TRP A 46 -13.54 8.88 0.89
N ARG A 47 -14.67 9.60 0.93
CA ARG A 47 -14.79 10.86 1.66
C ARG A 47 -15.56 10.68 2.96
N PRO A 48 -14.94 10.86 4.14
CA PRO A 48 -15.65 10.85 5.41
C PRO A 48 -16.49 12.11 5.60
N ALA A 49 -17.52 12.03 6.44
CA ALA A 49 -18.31 13.19 6.83
C ALA A 49 -17.45 14.27 7.52
N GLN A 50 -16.46 13.84 8.30
CA GLN A 50 -15.47 14.72 8.94
C GLN A 50 -14.06 14.19 8.69
N ILE A 51 -13.23 15.00 8.05
CA ILE A 51 -11.85 14.62 7.72
C ILE A 51 -10.94 14.83 8.94
N LYS A 52 -10.39 13.75 9.48
CA LYS A 52 -9.38 13.75 10.52
C LYS A 52 -7.96 13.71 9.95
N GLY A 53 -7.76 12.95 8.89
CA GLY A 53 -6.49 12.79 8.19
C GLY A 53 -6.69 12.19 6.80
N VAL A 54 -5.60 12.02 6.08
CA VAL A 54 -5.57 11.56 4.69
C VAL A 54 -4.78 10.28 4.56
N VAL A 55 -5.25 9.36 3.69
CA VAL A 55 -4.52 8.18 3.27
C VAL A 55 -4.38 8.19 1.75
N LEU A 56 -3.16 8.13 1.25
CA LEU A 56 -2.85 7.87 -0.15
C LEU A 56 -2.72 6.37 -0.34
N PHE A 57 -3.56 5.77 -1.18
CA PHE A 57 -3.62 4.31 -1.30
C PHE A 57 -3.22 3.80 -2.68
N GLY A 58 -2.22 2.90 -2.72
CA GLY A 58 -1.77 2.21 -3.94
C GLY A 58 -2.35 0.80 -4.05
N HIS A 59 -3.02 0.50 -5.17
CA HIS A 59 -3.53 -0.85 -5.46
C HIS A 59 -2.43 -1.80 -5.96
N ALA A 60 -2.64 -3.12 -5.86
CA ALA A 60 -1.76 -4.17 -6.38
C ALA A 60 -1.53 -4.04 -7.89
N LEU A 61 -0.48 -4.71 -8.40
CA LEU A 61 -0.23 -4.85 -9.83
C LEU A 61 -1.45 -5.45 -10.54
N GLY A 62 -1.92 -4.79 -11.58
CA GLY A 62 -3.12 -5.21 -12.32
C GLY A 62 -4.44 -5.04 -11.55
N GLY A 63 -4.41 -4.62 -10.28
CA GLY A 63 -5.58 -4.36 -9.46
C GLY A 63 -6.27 -3.04 -9.79
N GLN A 64 -7.22 -2.65 -8.95
CA GLN A 64 -7.94 -1.36 -9.06
C GLN A 64 -8.39 -0.88 -7.69
N PRO A 65 -8.59 0.43 -7.47
CA PRO A 65 -9.00 0.97 -6.18
C PRO A 65 -10.25 0.33 -5.57
N ALA A 66 -11.29 0.10 -6.38
CA ALA A 66 -12.55 -0.48 -5.93
C ALA A 66 -12.41 -1.90 -5.31
N ALA A 67 -11.35 -2.63 -5.62
CA ALA A 67 -11.08 -3.94 -5.01
C ALA A 67 -10.79 -3.87 -3.50
N TYR A 68 -10.58 -2.69 -2.96
CA TYR A 68 -10.28 -2.44 -1.54
C TYR A 68 -11.42 -1.72 -0.80
N ASP A 69 -12.59 -1.64 -1.41
CA ASP A 69 -13.73 -0.93 -0.83
C ASP A 69 -14.05 -1.33 0.62
N PRO A 70 -14.05 -2.62 1.02
CA PRO A 70 -14.30 -2.99 2.41
C PRO A 70 -13.34 -2.34 3.40
N LEU A 71 -12.03 -2.30 3.08
CA LEU A 71 -11.01 -1.66 3.90
C LEU A 71 -11.17 -0.13 3.91
N LEU A 72 -11.33 0.47 2.74
CA LEU A 72 -11.35 1.92 2.59
C LEU A 72 -12.65 2.53 3.14
N THR A 73 -13.76 1.81 3.07
CA THR A 73 -15.03 2.17 3.72
C THR A 73 -14.91 2.13 5.24
N LEU A 74 -14.22 1.14 5.81
CA LEU A 74 -13.94 1.10 7.25
C LEU A 74 -13.10 2.31 7.66
N TRP A 75 -12.07 2.67 6.93
CA TRP A 75 -11.24 3.85 7.20
C TRP A 75 -12.03 5.16 7.05
N LYS A 76 -12.86 5.26 6.01
CA LYS A 76 -13.79 6.39 5.81
C LYS A 76 -14.70 6.59 7.04
N ALA A 77 -15.29 5.51 7.57
CA ALA A 77 -16.16 5.58 8.76
C ALA A 77 -15.42 6.13 9.99
N GLN A 78 -14.09 6.04 10.04
CA GLN A 78 -13.25 6.56 11.12
C GLN A 78 -12.72 7.97 10.88
N GLY A 79 -13.00 8.56 9.73
CA GLY A 79 -12.60 9.94 9.41
C GLY A 79 -11.38 10.06 8.48
N TRP A 80 -10.97 8.96 7.83
CA TRP A 80 -9.86 8.99 6.87
C TRP A 80 -10.37 9.31 5.46
N LEU A 81 -9.93 10.44 4.90
CA LEU A 81 -10.08 10.75 3.49
C LEU A 81 -9.06 9.89 2.72
N THR A 82 -9.54 8.96 1.89
CA THR A 82 -8.65 8.13 1.08
C THR A 82 -8.70 8.54 -0.38
N LEU A 83 -7.51 8.72 -0.98
CA LEU A 83 -7.32 8.97 -2.40
C LEU A 83 -6.52 7.81 -3.00
N ALA A 84 -7.10 7.14 -4.00
CA ALA A 84 -6.51 5.98 -4.64
C ALA A 84 -6.48 6.15 -6.18
N PRO A 85 -5.30 6.43 -6.76
CA PRO A 85 -5.16 6.53 -8.21
C PRO A 85 -5.41 5.19 -8.92
N LEU A 86 -6.04 5.23 -10.09
CA LEU A 86 -6.07 4.11 -11.03
C LEU A 86 -4.77 4.14 -11.85
N HIS A 87 -3.83 3.29 -11.51
CA HIS A 87 -2.54 3.23 -12.18
C HIS A 87 -2.62 2.57 -13.56
N VAL A 88 -1.70 2.91 -14.45
CA VAL A 88 -1.66 2.46 -15.86
C VAL A 88 -1.57 0.95 -16.04
N ASP A 89 -1.05 0.23 -15.06
CA ASP A 89 -0.94 -1.23 -15.08
C ASP A 89 -2.22 -1.95 -14.61
N SER A 90 -3.22 -1.20 -14.13
CA SER A 90 -4.53 -1.77 -13.79
C SER A 90 -5.19 -2.43 -15.00
N ARG A 91 -5.81 -3.60 -14.79
CA ARG A 91 -6.63 -4.24 -15.83
C ARG A 91 -7.85 -3.40 -16.24
N ALA A 92 -8.28 -2.50 -15.35
CA ALA A 92 -9.36 -1.54 -15.62
C ALA A 92 -8.89 -0.27 -16.34
N HIS A 93 -7.56 -0.08 -16.50
CA HIS A 93 -7.06 1.12 -17.16
C HIS A 93 -7.20 1.00 -18.69
N PRO A 94 -7.83 1.99 -19.38
CA PRO A 94 -8.14 1.89 -20.82
C PRO A 94 -6.90 1.75 -21.71
N ARG A 95 -5.77 2.29 -21.27
CA ARG A 95 -4.50 2.22 -21.98
C ARG A 95 -3.52 1.23 -21.37
N ARG A 96 -4.02 0.17 -20.69
CA ARG A 96 -3.18 -0.84 -20.03
C ARG A 96 -2.14 -1.46 -20.97
N ALA A 97 -2.51 -1.69 -22.22
CA ALA A 97 -1.65 -2.34 -23.21
C ALA A 97 -0.44 -1.50 -23.62
N ASP A 98 -0.47 -0.19 -23.40
CA ASP A 98 0.63 0.73 -23.76
C ASP A 98 1.79 0.67 -22.75
N TYR A 99 1.61 -0.04 -21.63
CA TYR A 99 2.55 -0.01 -20.52
C TYR A 99 3.05 -1.40 -20.12
N THR A 100 4.33 -1.49 -19.85
CA THR A 100 4.97 -2.62 -19.15
C THR A 100 5.09 -2.29 -17.66
N VAL A 101 5.54 -3.26 -16.85
CA VAL A 101 5.86 -2.99 -15.42
C VAL A 101 6.96 -1.93 -15.31
N GLN A 102 7.96 -1.96 -16.21
CA GLN A 102 9.06 -1.00 -16.20
C GLN A 102 8.62 0.42 -16.56
N THR A 103 7.82 0.57 -17.62
CA THR A 103 7.32 1.90 -18.04
C THR A 103 6.22 2.42 -17.12
N GLY A 104 5.48 1.51 -16.44
CA GLY A 104 4.48 1.85 -15.43
C GLY A 104 5.06 2.28 -14.08
N PHE A 105 6.30 1.91 -13.75
CA PHE A 105 6.91 2.23 -12.46
C PHE A 105 6.98 3.76 -12.22
N PRO A 106 7.63 4.56 -13.08
CA PRO A 106 7.67 6.01 -12.89
C PRO A 106 6.28 6.66 -12.95
N THR A 107 5.33 6.10 -13.70
CA THR A 107 3.98 6.65 -13.75
C THR A 107 3.25 6.49 -12.42
N ARG A 108 3.42 5.36 -11.72
CA ARG A 108 2.84 5.17 -10.38
C ARG A 108 3.39 6.18 -9.37
N ILE A 109 4.68 6.50 -9.44
CA ILE A 109 5.29 7.55 -8.59
C ILE A 109 4.59 8.88 -8.84
N ALA A 110 4.45 9.27 -10.11
CA ALA A 110 3.78 10.51 -10.50
C ALA A 110 2.29 10.53 -10.10
N ASP A 111 1.59 9.40 -10.23
CA ASP A 111 0.18 9.27 -9.84
C ASP A 111 0.00 9.45 -8.32
N MET A 112 0.89 8.84 -7.50
CA MET A 112 0.86 9.02 -6.05
C MET A 112 1.19 10.45 -5.63
N ALA A 113 2.14 11.11 -6.31
CA ALA A 113 2.45 12.51 -6.08
C ALA A 113 1.25 13.41 -6.44
N ALA A 114 0.55 13.12 -7.54
CA ALA A 114 -0.67 13.84 -7.91
C ALA A 114 -1.79 13.64 -6.87
N ALA A 115 -1.98 12.41 -6.37
CA ALA A 115 -2.93 12.15 -5.29
C ALA A 115 -2.58 12.95 -4.03
N SER A 116 -1.29 13.05 -3.68
CA SER A 116 -0.83 13.87 -2.57
C SER A 116 -1.14 15.36 -2.78
N ALA A 117 -0.91 15.88 -3.97
CA ALA A 117 -1.24 17.27 -4.30
C ALA A 117 -2.75 17.54 -4.26
N VAL A 118 -3.59 16.59 -4.70
CA VAL A 118 -5.05 16.65 -4.55
C VAL A 118 -5.44 16.66 -3.08
N ALA A 119 -4.85 15.76 -2.28
CA ALA A 119 -5.11 15.68 -0.84
C ALA A 119 -4.82 17.00 -0.11
N ALA A 120 -3.71 17.67 -0.44
CA ALA A 120 -3.35 18.96 0.15
C ALA A 120 -4.40 20.04 -0.11
N ARG A 121 -5.07 20.00 -1.28
CA ARG A 121 -6.17 20.92 -1.60
C ARG A 121 -7.49 20.54 -0.94
N MET A 122 -7.80 19.24 -0.85
CA MET A 122 -9.06 18.74 -0.28
C MET A 122 -9.09 18.80 1.24
N ALA A 123 -7.92 18.66 1.88
CA ALA A 123 -7.78 18.57 3.33
C ALA A 123 -6.51 19.31 3.80
N PRO A 124 -6.47 20.66 3.63
CA PRO A 124 -5.29 21.45 3.98
C PRO A 124 -4.96 21.30 5.47
N GLY A 125 -3.66 21.09 5.75
CA GLY A 125 -3.15 20.95 7.12
C GLY A 125 -3.49 19.63 7.82
N LYS A 126 -4.20 18.70 7.16
CA LYS A 126 -4.48 17.39 7.75
C LYS A 126 -3.28 16.46 7.62
N PRO A 127 -2.98 15.65 8.67
CA PRO A 127 -1.87 14.69 8.61
C PRO A 127 -2.11 13.62 7.55
N LYS A 128 -1.04 13.13 6.94
CA LYS A 128 -1.08 12.26 5.77
C LYS A 128 -0.29 10.97 6.02
N ALA A 129 -0.87 9.83 5.61
CA ALA A 129 -0.19 8.54 5.50
C ALA A 129 -0.17 8.06 4.05
N ALA A 130 0.76 7.18 3.74
CA ALA A 130 0.75 6.39 2.53
C ALA A 130 0.48 4.91 2.89
N ALA A 131 -0.40 4.27 2.14
CA ALA A 131 -0.76 2.87 2.32
C ALA A 131 -0.85 2.16 0.97
N GLY A 132 -0.77 0.84 0.98
CA GLY A 132 -0.94 0.08 -0.25
C GLY A 132 -0.89 -1.42 -0.03
N HIS A 133 -1.30 -2.13 -1.07
CA HIS A 133 -1.28 -3.59 -1.13
C HIS A 133 -0.34 -4.07 -2.23
N SER A 134 0.42 -5.14 -1.96
CA SER A 134 1.30 -5.77 -2.94
C SER A 134 2.23 -4.74 -3.60
N TYR A 135 2.26 -4.67 -4.90
CA TYR A 135 3.05 -3.68 -5.64
C TYR A 135 2.73 -2.22 -5.21
N GLY A 136 1.47 -1.92 -4.85
CA GLY A 136 1.08 -0.60 -4.35
C GLY A 136 1.72 -0.22 -3.01
N SER A 137 2.03 -1.20 -2.15
CA SER A 137 2.72 -0.95 -0.88
C SER A 137 4.17 -0.48 -1.07
N LEU A 138 4.84 -0.86 -2.17
CA LEU A 138 6.16 -0.34 -2.53
C LEU A 138 6.08 1.18 -2.79
N PHE A 139 5.05 1.65 -3.48
CA PHE A 139 4.88 3.08 -3.73
C PHE A 139 4.50 3.85 -2.46
N ALA A 140 3.76 3.23 -1.55
CA ALA A 140 3.58 3.80 -0.21
C ALA A 140 4.91 3.95 0.54
N ALA A 141 5.78 2.95 0.48
CA ALA A 141 7.12 3.03 1.06
C ALA A 141 8.01 4.05 0.36
N ILE A 142 7.92 4.21 -0.97
CA ILE A 142 8.65 5.25 -1.72
C ILE A 142 8.25 6.64 -1.23
N GLN A 143 6.97 6.88 -0.98
CA GLN A 143 6.54 8.15 -0.38
C GLN A 143 7.09 8.34 1.04
N GLY A 144 7.36 7.26 1.76
CA GLY A 144 8.06 7.26 3.05
C GLY A 144 9.59 7.45 2.95
N GLY A 145 10.17 7.33 1.75
CA GLY A 145 11.61 7.47 1.49
C GLY A 145 12.32 6.21 1.01
N ALA A 146 11.60 5.11 0.70
CA ALA A 146 12.21 3.92 0.11
C ALA A 146 12.81 4.22 -1.27
N LEU A 147 13.79 3.43 -1.67
CA LEU A 147 14.48 3.52 -2.97
C LEU A 147 15.06 4.92 -3.25
N ALA A 148 15.52 5.66 -2.24
CA ALA A 148 15.95 7.04 -2.37
C ALA A 148 17.05 7.26 -3.43
N ALA A 149 17.95 6.31 -3.60
CA ALA A 149 19.02 6.36 -4.61
C ALA A 149 18.47 6.22 -6.05
N MET A 150 17.29 5.64 -6.23
CA MET A 150 16.69 5.36 -7.53
C MET A 150 15.56 6.31 -7.87
N ALA A 151 14.66 6.57 -6.92
CA ALA A 151 13.39 7.26 -7.18
C ALA A 151 13.34 8.67 -6.57
N ASN A 152 14.03 8.93 -5.45
CA ASN A 152 14.01 10.19 -4.68
C ASN A 152 12.63 10.89 -4.66
N ALA A 153 11.57 10.10 -4.38
CA ALA A 153 10.18 10.53 -4.49
C ALA A 153 9.47 10.53 -3.13
N ARG A 154 10.23 10.80 -2.06
CA ARG A 154 9.68 10.95 -0.72
C ARG A 154 8.74 12.16 -0.66
N ASP A 155 7.55 11.95 -0.08
CA ASP A 155 6.67 13.04 0.33
C ASP A 155 6.95 13.38 1.82
N PRO A 156 7.50 14.57 2.13
CA PRO A 156 7.84 14.93 3.51
C PRO A 156 6.62 15.10 4.42
N GLU A 157 5.43 15.24 3.85
CA GLU A 157 4.17 15.32 4.60
C GLU A 157 3.62 13.94 4.97
N VAL A 158 4.12 12.86 4.38
CA VAL A 158 3.76 11.49 4.78
C VAL A 158 4.42 11.17 6.13
N LYS A 159 3.59 10.94 7.15
CA LYS A 159 3.99 10.72 8.55
C LYS A 159 3.86 9.27 9.01
N ALA A 160 3.23 8.40 8.20
CA ALA A 160 3.09 6.97 8.48
C ALA A 160 3.02 6.18 7.17
N VAL A 161 3.52 4.93 7.19
CA VAL A 161 3.49 4.01 6.04
C VAL A 161 2.84 2.70 6.45
N LEU A 162 1.78 2.30 5.71
CA LEU A 162 1.13 1.00 5.87
C LEU A 162 1.38 0.13 4.64
N GLN A 163 1.85 -1.07 4.88
CA GLN A 163 2.10 -2.05 3.84
C GLN A 163 1.31 -3.33 4.11
N TYR A 164 0.53 -3.75 3.14
CA TYR A 164 -0.17 -5.02 3.16
C TYR A 164 0.40 -5.92 2.08
N SER A 165 0.83 -7.14 2.45
CA SER A 165 1.31 -8.13 1.49
C SER A 165 2.27 -7.53 0.46
N THR A 166 3.42 -7.04 0.91
CA THR A 166 4.35 -6.27 0.05
C THR A 166 4.75 -7.08 -1.19
N PRO A 167 5.36 -6.49 -2.22
CA PRO A 167 5.83 -7.27 -3.38
C PRO A 167 7.07 -8.13 -3.06
N GLY A 168 7.48 -8.18 -1.80
CA GLY A 168 8.65 -8.93 -1.38
C GLY A 168 9.96 -8.33 -1.90
N ARG A 169 10.97 -9.19 -2.03
CA ARG A 169 12.26 -8.81 -2.60
C ARG A 169 12.22 -8.94 -4.11
N ILE A 170 12.36 -7.82 -4.81
CA ILE A 170 12.38 -7.78 -6.28
C ILE A 170 13.83 -7.64 -6.73
N PRO A 171 14.43 -8.64 -7.39
CA PRO A 171 15.80 -8.56 -7.87
C PRO A 171 16.06 -7.31 -8.72
N GLY A 172 17.14 -6.59 -8.43
CA GLY A 172 17.50 -5.34 -9.10
C GLY A 172 16.67 -4.11 -8.72
N LEU A 173 15.63 -4.27 -7.88
CA LEU A 173 14.79 -3.17 -7.42
C LEU A 173 14.71 -3.10 -5.88
N VAL A 174 14.33 -4.19 -5.21
CA VAL A 174 14.19 -4.23 -3.74
C VAL A 174 15.33 -5.06 -3.16
N GLY A 175 16.48 -4.44 -3.00
CA GLY A 175 17.66 -4.99 -2.33
C GLY A 175 17.65 -4.76 -0.82
N SER A 176 18.78 -5.04 -0.18
CA SER A 176 18.96 -4.90 1.28
C SER A 176 18.87 -3.46 1.77
N ASP A 177 19.17 -2.49 0.92
CA ASP A 177 19.22 -1.05 1.19
C ASP A 177 17.97 -0.29 0.72
N ALA A 178 17.02 -1.00 0.09
CA ALA A 178 15.83 -0.40 -0.51
C ALA A 178 15.03 0.47 0.49
N PHE A 179 15.04 0.12 1.76
CA PHE A 179 14.27 0.80 2.81
C PHE A 179 15.13 1.57 3.81
N ALA A 180 16.45 1.69 3.57
CA ALA A 180 17.39 2.35 4.48
C ALA A 180 17.05 3.83 4.76
N SER A 181 16.32 4.49 3.84
CA SER A 181 15.95 5.91 3.95
C SER A 181 14.49 6.13 4.36
N VAL A 182 13.76 5.07 4.76
CA VAL A 182 12.38 5.21 5.23
C VAL A 182 12.36 5.82 6.62
N VAL A 183 11.81 7.04 6.73
CA VAL A 183 11.78 7.83 7.96
C VAL A 183 10.52 7.56 8.80
N PRO A 184 9.28 7.60 8.22
CA PRO A 184 8.07 7.48 9.03
C PRO A 184 7.94 6.12 9.72
N PRO A 185 7.23 6.03 10.86
CA PRO A 185 6.82 4.75 11.42
C PRO A 185 6.06 3.92 10.39
N SER A 186 6.14 2.58 10.51
CA SER A 186 5.51 1.68 9.56
C SER A 186 4.80 0.50 10.21
N LEU A 187 3.67 0.13 9.61
CA LEU A 187 2.98 -1.12 9.88
C LEU A 187 3.05 -2.01 8.63
N THR A 188 3.61 -3.21 8.76
CA THR A 188 3.62 -4.24 7.72
C THR A 188 2.67 -5.37 8.14
N VAL A 189 1.76 -5.75 7.24
CA VAL A 189 0.80 -6.84 7.47
C VAL A 189 0.96 -7.88 6.37
N THR A 190 1.09 -9.15 6.76
CA THR A 190 1.20 -10.30 5.85
C THR A 190 0.65 -11.55 6.52
N GLY A 191 0.75 -12.71 5.89
CA GLY A 191 0.37 -13.99 6.47
C GLY A 191 1.31 -15.13 6.06
N THR A 192 1.25 -16.24 6.77
CA THR A 192 2.16 -17.38 6.54
C THR A 192 1.87 -18.13 5.23
N ALA A 193 0.70 -17.93 4.62
CA ALA A 193 0.35 -18.43 3.29
C ALA A 193 0.46 -17.36 2.19
N ASP A 194 1.01 -16.19 2.51
CA ASP A 194 1.17 -15.06 1.58
C ASP A 194 2.32 -15.33 0.61
N THR A 195 2.04 -16.16 -0.39
CA THR A 195 2.96 -16.47 -1.48
C THR A 195 2.33 -16.05 -2.81
N VAL A 196 3.16 -15.58 -3.73
CA VAL A 196 2.73 -15.19 -5.08
C VAL A 196 3.59 -15.93 -6.11
N PRO A 197 3.03 -16.93 -6.81
CA PRO A 197 3.79 -17.72 -7.78
C PRO A 197 4.53 -16.84 -8.78
N GLY A 198 5.83 -17.09 -8.94
CA GLY A 198 6.71 -16.33 -9.83
C GLY A 198 7.20 -14.97 -9.28
N PHE A 199 6.72 -14.54 -8.10
CA PHE A 199 7.10 -13.26 -7.49
C PHE A 199 7.61 -13.43 -6.05
N VAL A 200 6.82 -14.03 -5.17
CA VAL A 200 7.16 -14.20 -3.75
C VAL A 200 7.01 -15.68 -3.40
N ALA A 201 8.14 -16.37 -3.25
CA ALA A 201 8.17 -17.78 -2.91
C ALA A 201 8.14 -18.02 -1.38
N ASP A 202 8.67 -17.09 -0.61
CA ASP A 202 8.67 -17.13 0.86
C ASP A 202 7.93 -15.89 1.40
N TRP A 203 6.88 -16.11 2.17
CA TRP A 203 6.12 -15.02 2.79
C TRP A 203 6.98 -14.08 3.65
N ARG A 204 8.13 -14.52 4.13
CA ARG A 204 9.04 -13.70 4.92
C ARG A 204 9.62 -12.54 4.14
N ASP A 205 9.65 -12.63 2.81
CA ASP A 205 10.09 -11.54 1.96
C ASP A 205 9.18 -10.30 2.04
N HIS A 206 7.91 -10.49 2.44
CA HIS A 206 7.01 -9.36 2.71
C HIS A 206 7.47 -8.49 3.89
N LEU A 207 8.33 -9.00 4.77
CA LEU A 207 8.88 -8.27 5.92
C LEU A 207 10.09 -7.39 5.58
N ALA A 208 10.48 -7.30 4.31
CA ALA A 208 11.70 -6.60 3.90
C ALA A 208 11.83 -5.17 4.46
N LEU A 209 10.74 -4.38 4.48
CA LEU A 209 10.77 -3.04 5.09
C LEU A 209 10.93 -3.14 6.61
N PHE A 210 10.15 -3.99 7.26
CA PHE A 210 10.26 -4.18 8.71
C PHE A 210 11.69 -4.57 9.11
N ASP A 211 12.32 -5.50 8.37
CA ASP A 211 13.64 -6.03 8.70
C ASP A 211 14.80 -5.04 8.42
N THR A 212 14.69 -4.21 7.37
CA THR A 212 15.85 -3.46 6.85
C THR A 212 15.74 -1.94 6.95
N ALA A 213 14.55 -1.38 7.23
CA ALA A 213 14.42 0.04 7.52
C ALA A 213 15.10 0.39 8.87
N PRO A 214 15.48 1.64 9.10
CA PRO A 214 16.01 2.07 10.39
C PRO A 214 15.07 1.67 11.53
N ALA A 215 15.65 1.26 12.67
CA ALA A 215 14.87 0.87 13.85
C ALA A 215 14.06 2.05 14.42
N GLY A 216 13.00 1.70 15.14
CA GLY A 216 12.08 2.65 15.77
C GLY A 216 10.77 2.81 14.98
N GLY A 217 9.65 2.56 15.68
CA GLY A 217 8.32 2.70 15.10
C GLY A 217 7.97 1.67 14.02
N ARG A 218 8.62 0.48 14.02
CA ARG A 218 8.33 -0.60 13.07
C ARG A 218 7.48 -1.66 13.75
N THR A 219 6.35 -1.97 13.16
CA THR A 219 5.49 -3.08 13.61
C THR A 219 5.19 -3.98 12.42
N ALA A 220 5.24 -5.31 12.65
CA ALA A 220 4.78 -6.29 11.70
C ALA A 220 3.74 -7.21 12.34
N LEU A 221 2.69 -7.49 11.60
CA LEU A 221 1.61 -8.42 11.94
C LEU A 221 1.62 -9.55 10.91
N VAL A 222 1.82 -10.78 11.38
CA VAL A 222 1.83 -11.98 10.54
C VAL A 222 0.68 -12.88 10.95
N PHE A 223 -0.28 -13.07 10.06
CA PHE A 223 -1.46 -13.90 10.27
C PHE A 223 -1.19 -15.34 9.84
N GLU A 224 -1.40 -16.31 10.72
CA GLU A 224 -1.30 -17.73 10.38
C GLU A 224 -2.34 -18.09 9.30
N GLY A 225 -1.89 -18.73 8.22
CA GLY A 225 -2.74 -19.07 7.08
C GLY A 225 -3.26 -17.88 6.26
N GLY A 226 -2.95 -16.65 6.65
CA GLY A 226 -3.30 -15.46 5.85
C GLY A 226 -2.58 -15.49 4.50
N ASP A 227 -3.32 -15.24 3.43
CA ASP A 227 -2.81 -15.25 2.06
C ASP A 227 -2.61 -13.83 1.49
N HIS A 228 -2.18 -13.75 0.23
CA HIS A 228 -1.92 -12.48 -0.45
C HIS A 228 -3.15 -11.55 -0.54
N PHE A 229 -4.35 -12.07 -0.40
CA PHE A 229 -5.59 -11.31 -0.54
C PHE A 229 -6.26 -10.96 0.80
N LEU A 230 -5.54 -11.09 1.92
CA LEU A 230 -6.05 -10.84 3.26
C LEU A 230 -6.88 -9.55 3.41
N ILE A 231 -6.51 -8.46 2.71
CA ILE A 231 -7.19 -7.16 2.83
C ILE A 231 -7.84 -6.66 1.53
N GLY A 232 -7.71 -7.38 0.45
CA GLY A 232 -8.17 -6.86 -0.85
C GLY A 232 -8.34 -7.91 -1.92
N GLY A 233 -8.77 -7.47 -3.08
CA GLY A 233 -9.01 -8.34 -4.22
C GLY A 233 -10.29 -9.16 -4.02
N GLN A 234 -10.15 -10.45 -3.79
CA GLN A 234 -11.27 -11.38 -3.63
C GLN A 234 -11.56 -11.73 -2.17
N ALA A 235 -10.79 -11.18 -1.23
CA ALA A 235 -10.99 -11.47 0.18
C ALA A 235 -12.40 -11.10 0.60
N GLN A 236 -13.13 -12.10 1.10
CA GLN A 236 -14.34 -11.83 1.86
C GLN A 236 -13.93 -11.33 3.23
N PRO A 237 -14.55 -10.25 3.73
CA PRO A 237 -14.33 -9.83 5.10
C PRO A 237 -14.55 -10.99 6.07
N GLY A 238 -13.57 -11.21 6.93
CA GLY A 238 -13.57 -12.28 7.92
C GLY A 238 -12.69 -11.88 9.12
N PRO A 239 -12.55 -12.73 10.13
CA PRO A 239 -11.87 -12.37 11.37
C PRO A 239 -10.43 -11.83 11.18
N GLN A 240 -9.66 -12.39 10.26
CA GLN A 240 -8.32 -11.92 9.97
C GLN A 240 -8.32 -10.57 9.25
N PHE A 241 -9.22 -10.39 8.25
CA PHE A 241 -9.44 -9.09 7.63
C PHE A 241 -9.80 -8.03 8.66
N ASP A 242 -10.76 -8.31 9.54
CA ASP A 242 -11.21 -7.37 10.57
C ASP A 242 -10.08 -6.97 11.51
N ARG A 243 -9.26 -7.94 11.95
CA ARG A 243 -8.08 -7.66 12.80
C ARG A 243 -7.04 -6.82 12.07
N ALA A 244 -6.72 -7.15 10.83
CA ALA A 244 -5.75 -6.42 10.00
C ALA A 244 -6.24 -4.99 9.70
N ALA A 245 -7.51 -4.82 9.33
CA ALA A 245 -8.12 -3.53 9.03
C ALA A 245 -8.19 -2.61 10.26
N ARG A 246 -8.57 -3.17 11.42
CA ARG A 246 -8.60 -2.43 12.71
C ARG A 246 -7.20 -2.03 13.16
N ALA A 247 -6.22 -2.93 13.06
CA ALA A 247 -4.84 -2.61 13.40
C ALA A 247 -4.29 -1.48 12.51
N GLY A 248 -4.61 -1.50 11.21
CA GLY A 248 -4.26 -0.40 10.30
C GLY A 248 -4.91 0.92 10.71
N ALA A 249 -6.18 0.90 11.10
CA ALA A 249 -6.90 2.08 11.55
C ALA A 249 -6.35 2.63 12.88
N ASP A 250 -6.05 1.75 13.83
CA ASP A 250 -5.41 2.14 15.10
C ASP A 250 -4.00 2.71 14.86
N PHE A 251 -3.23 2.13 13.94
CA PHE A 251 -1.93 2.67 13.57
C PHE A 251 -2.05 4.08 12.98
N LEU A 252 -2.98 4.30 12.06
CA LEU A 252 -3.25 5.64 11.52
C LEU A 252 -3.62 6.63 12.63
N ALA A 253 -4.51 6.26 13.54
CA ALA A 253 -4.95 7.14 14.63
C ALA A 253 -3.81 7.44 15.62
N ALA A 254 -3.03 6.42 15.98
CA ALA A 254 -1.91 6.57 16.91
C ALA A 254 -0.81 7.48 16.35
N GLU A 255 -0.43 7.26 15.07
CA GLU A 255 0.73 7.93 14.46
C GLU A 255 0.38 9.31 13.89
N LEU A 256 -0.82 9.49 13.37
CA LEU A 256 -1.21 10.74 12.72
C LEU A 256 -1.96 11.70 13.66
N LEU A 257 -2.74 11.17 14.60
CA LEU A 257 -3.57 11.99 15.50
C LEU A 257 -3.05 12.02 16.94
N GLY A 258 -2.04 11.20 17.25
CA GLY A 258 -1.55 11.06 18.63
C GLY A 258 -2.58 10.39 19.55
N ASP A 259 -3.53 9.61 19.01
CA ASP A 259 -4.58 8.95 19.78
C ASP A 259 -3.98 7.92 20.75
N ALA A 260 -4.04 8.26 22.04
CA ALA A 260 -3.48 7.44 23.12
C ALA A 260 -4.21 6.09 23.27
N GLN A 261 -5.52 6.03 23.00
CA GLN A 261 -6.28 4.80 23.09
C GLN A 261 -5.94 3.85 21.91
N ALA A 262 -5.82 4.38 20.70
CA ALA A 262 -5.37 3.61 19.56
C ALA A 262 -3.95 3.07 19.76
N ARG A 263 -3.05 3.90 20.30
CA ARG A 263 -1.68 3.46 20.66
C ARG A 263 -1.71 2.37 21.72
N ALA A 264 -2.56 2.48 22.74
CA ALA A 264 -2.71 1.44 23.76
C ALA A 264 -3.25 0.12 23.16
N ARG A 265 -4.24 0.18 22.25
CA ARG A 265 -4.74 -1.02 21.55
C ARG A 265 -3.66 -1.70 20.72
N LEU A 266 -2.85 -0.94 19.96
CA LEU A 266 -1.73 -1.49 19.21
C LEU A 266 -0.66 -2.12 20.12
N ALA A 267 -0.33 -1.45 21.23
CA ALA A 267 0.63 -1.96 22.19
C ALA A 267 0.15 -3.26 22.87
N ALA A 268 -1.16 -3.38 23.08
CA ALA A 268 -1.79 -4.57 23.66
C ALA A 268 -1.87 -5.76 22.70
N LEU A 269 -1.61 -5.58 21.39
CA LEU A 269 -1.51 -6.71 20.48
C LEU A 269 -0.35 -7.60 20.87
N THR A 270 -0.62 -8.86 21.11
CA THR A 270 0.36 -9.90 21.44
C THR A 270 0.29 -11.04 20.43
N SER A 271 1.38 -11.82 20.36
CA SER A 271 1.40 -13.03 19.54
C SER A 271 0.51 -14.08 20.16
N ALA A 272 -0.70 -14.22 19.65
CA ALA A 272 -1.71 -15.18 20.08
C ALA A 272 -2.77 -15.38 18.99
N ASP A 273 -3.53 -16.46 19.06
CA ASP A 273 -4.70 -16.72 18.21
C ASP A 273 -4.41 -16.58 16.71
N GLY A 274 -3.32 -17.21 16.25
CA GLY A 274 -2.92 -17.19 14.85
C GLY A 274 -2.38 -15.83 14.36
N LEU A 275 -1.98 -14.94 15.27
CA LEU A 275 -1.28 -13.69 14.98
C LEU A 275 0.11 -13.70 15.61
N GLU A 276 1.14 -13.43 14.84
CA GLU A 276 2.47 -13.08 15.33
C GLU A 276 2.65 -11.57 15.25
N VAL A 277 3.12 -10.95 16.34
CA VAL A 277 3.37 -9.51 16.43
C VAL A 277 4.86 -9.27 16.62
N ARG A 278 5.46 -8.51 15.73
CA ARG A 278 6.88 -8.10 15.81
C ARG A 278 6.98 -6.59 15.95
N ARG A 279 7.94 -6.12 16.74
CA ARG A 279 8.25 -4.69 16.91
C ARG A 279 9.75 -4.45 16.88
N ARG A 280 10.13 -3.31 16.29
CA ARG A 280 11.53 -2.95 16.13
C ARG A 280 11.75 -1.44 16.21
#